data_ac98bc9413525b98b1c84d62b93c5980
#
_entry.id   ac98bc9413525b98b1c84d62b93c5980
#
_cell.length_a   1.000
_cell.length_b   1.000
_cell.length_c   1.000
_cell.angle_alpha   90.00
_cell.angle_beta   90.00
_cell.angle_gamma   90.00
#
_symmetry.space_group_name_H-M   'P 1'
#
loop_
_entity.id
_entity.type
_entity.pdbx_description
1 polymer ?
#
loop_
_entity_poly.entity_id
_entity_poly.type
_entity_poly.pdbx_seq_one_letter_code
_entity_poly.pdbx_strand_id
1 'polypeptide(L)'
;MFRSQNHIDEIKGVYVPFWLFDSDADAQLRFTATRTRCWSDSKYDYTETNYYSVRRDGTLGFDAVPVDGSSKIEDDLMESIEPFAMQDAIPFQTAYLAGYVADKYDVSAEDSIERANKRIRRSTEETFQQTVTGYDSVKVDNSSIQLHGGKAKYALFPVWLLS
;
A
#
# COMPACT_ATOMS: atom_id res chain seq x y z
N MET A 1 -25.71 -41.16 -2.56
CA MET A 1 -24.36 -40.63 -2.86
C MET A 1 -24.31 -39.16 -2.56
N PHE A 2 -23.47 -38.78 -1.64
CA PHE A 2 -23.32 -37.39 -1.30
C PHE A 2 -22.29 -36.72 -2.22
N ARG A 3 -22.73 -35.70 -2.91
CA ARG A 3 -21.77 -34.77 -3.52
C ARG A 3 -21.47 -33.68 -2.51
N SER A 4 -20.21 -33.47 -2.28
CA SER A 4 -19.79 -32.31 -1.52
C SER A 4 -20.32 -31.06 -2.21
N GLN A 5 -20.99 -30.20 -1.45
CA GLN A 5 -21.45 -28.91 -1.98
C GLN A 5 -20.30 -27.94 -2.24
N ASN A 6 -19.14 -28.23 -1.63
CA ASN A 6 -17.91 -27.47 -1.84
C ASN A 6 -17.04 -28.16 -2.87
N HIS A 7 -17.58 -28.27 -4.07
CA HIS A 7 -16.88 -28.89 -5.17
C HIS A 7 -15.89 -27.91 -5.77
N ILE A 8 -14.62 -28.26 -5.70
CA ILE A 8 -13.57 -27.53 -6.40
C ILE A 8 -13.38 -28.21 -7.74
N ASP A 9 -13.84 -27.56 -8.80
CA ASP A 9 -13.74 -28.11 -10.15
C ASP A 9 -12.31 -28.08 -10.67
N GLU A 10 -11.55 -27.03 -10.27
CA GLU A 10 -10.22 -26.85 -10.77
C GLU A 10 -9.36 -26.07 -9.77
N ILE A 11 -8.13 -26.58 -9.58
CA ILE A 11 -7.05 -25.82 -8.91
C ILE A 11 -6.05 -25.45 -9.99
N LYS A 12 -5.84 -24.17 -10.17
CA LYS A 12 -4.98 -23.64 -11.22
C LYS A 12 -3.83 -22.85 -10.63
N GLY A 13 -2.62 -23.24 -11.01
CA GLY A 13 -1.43 -22.45 -10.69
C GLY A 13 -1.27 -21.33 -11.70
N VAL A 14 -1.17 -20.10 -11.23
CA VAL A 14 -1.03 -18.92 -12.08
C VAL A 14 0.15 -18.10 -11.59
N TYR A 15 1.00 -17.65 -12.50
CA TYR A 15 2.00 -16.63 -12.20
C TYR A 15 1.38 -15.26 -12.46
N VAL A 16 1.38 -14.44 -11.41
CA VAL A 16 0.83 -13.09 -11.46
C VAL A 16 1.98 -12.10 -11.59
N PRO A 17 1.93 -11.20 -12.61
CA PRO A 17 2.97 -10.21 -12.81
C PRO A 17 2.84 -9.03 -11.87
N PHE A 18 3.98 -8.55 -11.38
CA PHE A 18 4.08 -7.34 -10.58
C PHE A 18 5.24 -6.47 -11.06
N TRP A 19 5.06 -5.18 -10.94
CA TRP A 19 6.15 -4.21 -10.99
C TRP A 19 6.55 -3.86 -9.56
N LEU A 20 7.84 -3.94 -9.29
CA LEU A 20 8.40 -3.64 -7.96
C LEU A 20 9.25 -2.37 -8.04
N PHE A 21 9.00 -1.45 -7.12
CA PHE A 21 9.65 -0.15 -7.12
C PHE A 21 10.38 0.09 -5.80
N ASP A 22 11.59 0.65 -5.91
CA ASP A 22 12.32 1.18 -4.77
C ASP A 22 12.24 2.71 -4.83
N SER A 23 12.02 3.36 -3.71
CA SER A 23 11.96 4.80 -3.66
C SER A 23 12.29 5.32 -2.27
N ASP A 24 12.91 6.49 -2.23
CA ASP A 24 13.06 7.27 -1.00
C ASP A 24 12.10 8.46 -1.05
N ALA A 25 11.40 8.70 0.05
CA ALA A 25 10.47 9.80 0.18
C ALA A 25 10.99 10.83 1.17
N ASP A 26 11.35 12.01 0.66
CA ASP A 26 11.71 13.16 1.48
C ASP A 26 10.47 13.96 1.78
N ALA A 27 10.06 14.01 3.04
CA ALA A 27 8.81 14.59 3.45
C ALA A 27 8.99 15.80 4.34
N GLN A 28 8.18 16.83 4.07
CA GLN A 28 7.97 17.98 4.93
C GLN A 28 6.47 18.14 5.10
N LEU A 29 5.99 17.88 6.30
CA LEU A 29 4.56 17.83 6.58
C LEU A 29 4.21 18.79 7.71
N ARG A 30 3.05 19.42 7.59
CA ARG A 30 2.44 20.19 8.65
C ARG A 30 1.06 19.65 8.91
N PHE A 31 0.80 19.40 10.21
CA PHE A 31 -0.48 18.87 10.65
C PHE A 31 -1.17 19.92 11.51
N THR A 32 -2.49 19.98 11.39
CA THR A 32 -3.33 20.68 12.35
C THR A 32 -3.90 19.67 13.32
N ALA A 33 -3.56 19.82 14.59
CA ALA A 33 -4.01 18.94 15.65
C ALA A 33 -4.90 19.71 16.63
N THR A 34 -5.89 19.04 17.19
CA THR A 34 -6.82 19.68 18.11
C THR A 34 -6.91 18.94 19.43
N ARG A 35 -7.12 19.72 20.51
CA ARG A 35 -7.54 19.21 21.81
C ARG A 35 -8.82 19.90 22.20
N THR A 36 -9.80 19.12 22.57
CA THR A 36 -11.11 19.61 22.98
C THR A 36 -11.33 19.30 24.45
N ARG A 37 -11.72 20.30 25.19
CA ARG A 37 -12.06 20.19 26.59
C ARG A 37 -13.51 20.63 26.78
N CYS A 38 -14.28 19.82 27.50
CA CYS A 38 -15.66 20.08 27.81
C CYS A 38 -15.84 20.15 29.31
N TRP A 39 -16.62 21.14 29.79
CA TRP A 39 -17.02 21.22 31.19
C TRP A 39 -18.38 21.90 31.29
N SER A 40 -19.04 21.75 32.42
CA SER A 40 -20.38 22.31 32.65
C SER A 40 -20.42 23.02 33.98
N ASP A 41 -21.22 24.09 34.04
CA ASP A 41 -21.68 24.67 35.31
C ASP A 41 -23.17 24.46 35.46
N SER A 42 -23.80 25.13 36.45
CA SER A 42 -25.25 25.00 36.73
C SER A 42 -26.13 25.56 35.64
N LYS A 43 -25.61 26.34 34.70
CA LYS A 43 -26.37 27.03 33.65
C LYS A 43 -25.95 26.69 32.24
N TYR A 44 -24.69 26.36 32.04
CA TYR A 44 -24.11 26.22 30.69
C TYR A 44 -23.17 25.04 30.57
N ASP A 45 -23.16 24.49 29.36
CA ASP A 45 -22.12 23.57 28.91
C ASP A 45 -21.08 24.33 28.09
N TYR A 46 -19.81 24.06 28.37
CA TYR A 46 -18.70 24.74 27.72
C TYR A 46 -17.86 23.76 26.94
N THR A 47 -17.46 24.18 25.75
CA THR A 47 -16.51 23.44 24.92
C THR A 47 -15.39 24.36 24.48
N GLU A 48 -14.15 23.97 24.74
CA GLU A 48 -12.97 24.68 24.30
C GLU A 48 -12.19 23.79 23.36
N THR A 49 -11.88 24.29 22.15
CA THR A 49 -11.05 23.58 21.18
C THR A 49 -9.79 24.40 20.93
N ASN A 50 -8.65 23.79 21.21
CA ASN A 50 -7.35 24.38 20.94
C ASN A 50 -6.73 23.76 19.70
N TYR A 51 -6.16 24.60 18.85
CA TYR A 51 -5.55 24.18 17.59
C TYR A 51 -4.04 24.30 17.68
N TYR A 52 -3.35 23.27 17.24
CA TYR A 52 -1.91 23.19 17.25
C TYR A 52 -1.39 22.92 15.85
N SER A 53 -0.31 23.57 15.48
CA SER A 53 0.41 23.26 14.24
C SER A 53 1.61 22.38 14.60
N VAL A 54 1.66 21.18 14.02
CA VAL A 54 2.73 20.23 14.28
C VAL A 54 3.47 19.95 12.97
N ARG A 55 4.78 20.11 13.01
CA ARG A 55 5.63 19.89 11.85
C ARG A 55 6.35 18.56 11.99
N ARG A 56 6.43 17.83 10.85
CA ARG A 56 7.21 16.59 10.75
C ARG A 56 8.01 16.61 9.45
N ASP A 57 9.31 16.41 9.58
CA ASP A 57 10.23 16.32 8.46
C ASP A 57 11.01 15.02 8.58
N GLY A 58 11.29 14.38 7.46
CA GLY A 58 12.10 13.18 7.46
C GLY A 58 12.10 12.47 6.12
N THR A 59 12.88 11.40 6.06
CA THR A 59 13.02 10.56 4.87
C THR A 59 12.60 9.13 5.21
N LEU A 60 11.76 8.55 4.36
CA LEU A 60 11.38 7.14 4.46
C LEU A 60 11.88 6.39 3.23
N GLY A 61 12.47 5.22 3.45
CA GLY A 61 12.85 4.31 2.38
C GLY A 61 11.77 3.27 2.12
N PHE A 62 11.48 3.03 0.84
CA PHE A 62 10.54 2.02 0.40
C PHE A 62 11.26 1.04 -0.52
N ASP A 63 11.27 -0.23 -0.14
CA ASP A 63 11.88 -1.29 -0.92
C ASP A 63 10.80 -2.19 -1.50
N ALA A 64 10.94 -2.49 -2.80
CA ALA A 64 10.09 -3.46 -3.49
C ALA A 64 8.59 -3.21 -3.32
N VAL A 65 8.16 -1.95 -3.51
CA VAL A 65 6.73 -1.61 -3.48
C VAL A 65 6.04 -2.28 -4.66
N PRO A 66 5.14 -3.23 -4.41
CA PRO A 66 4.52 -3.97 -5.49
C PRO A 66 3.37 -3.18 -6.11
N VAL A 67 3.33 -3.17 -7.41
CA VAL A 67 2.20 -2.67 -8.18
C VAL A 67 1.79 -3.77 -9.15
N ASP A 68 0.52 -4.05 -9.17
CA ASP A 68 -0.11 -5.01 -10.04
C ASP A 68 0.22 -4.70 -11.50
N GLY A 69 0.76 -5.69 -12.20
CA GLY A 69 1.08 -5.60 -13.64
C GLY A 69 -0.05 -6.09 -14.54
N SER A 70 -1.16 -6.57 -13.98
CA SER A 70 -2.30 -7.10 -14.73
C SER A 70 -3.59 -6.43 -14.29
N SER A 71 -4.39 -5.99 -15.25
CA SER A 71 -5.73 -5.46 -14.98
C SER A 71 -6.80 -6.56 -14.84
N LYS A 72 -6.44 -7.81 -15.10
CA LYS A 72 -7.38 -8.94 -15.08
C LYS A 72 -7.68 -9.47 -13.69
N ILE A 73 -6.83 -9.16 -12.73
CA ILE A 73 -6.95 -9.62 -11.35
C ILE A 73 -7.43 -8.45 -10.50
N GLU A 74 -8.47 -8.68 -9.71
CA GLU A 74 -9.03 -7.66 -8.85
C GLU A 74 -8.03 -7.19 -7.80
N ASP A 75 -8.02 -5.88 -7.55
CA ASP A 75 -7.07 -5.26 -6.61
C ASP A 75 -7.19 -5.87 -5.21
N ASP A 76 -8.38 -6.20 -4.75
CA ASP A 76 -8.61 -6.82 -3.45
C ASP A 76 -7.91 -8.18 -3.33
N LEU A 77 -7.95 -8.96 -4.39
CA LEU A 77 -7.27 -10.25 -4.44
C LEU A 77 -5.76 -10.05 -4.44
N MET A 78 -5.28 -9.03 -5.14
CA MET A 78 -3.87 -8.70 -5.20
C MET A 78 -3.33 -8.25 -3.84
N GLU A 79 -4.08 -7.42 -3.13
CA GLU A 79 -3.71 -6.98 -1.79
C GLU A 79 -3.64 -8.14 -0.79
N SER A 80 -4.43 -9.17 -0.99
CA SER A 80 -4.45 -10.33 -0.09
C SER A 80 -3.18 -11.18 -0.15
N ILE A 81 -2.40 -11.09 -1.22
CA ILE A 81 -1.16 -11.84 -1.39
C ILE A 81 0.08 -11.02 -1.03
N GLU A 82 -0.06 -9.78 -0.68
CA GLU A 82 1.01 -8.93 -0.16
C GLU A 82 1.06 -9.02 1.38
N PRO A 83 2.23 -8.83 2.01
CA PRO A 83 3.57 -8.62 1.43
C PRO A 83 4.29 -9.92 1.12
N PHE A 84 5.32 -9.84 0.25
CA PHE A 84 6.18 -10.97 -0.05
C PHE A 84 7.60 -10.74 0.43
N ALA A 85 8.31 -11.84 0.64
CA ALA A 85 9.73 -11.80 1.00
C ALA A 85 10.59 -11.69 -0.26
N MET A 86 11.09 -10.50 -0.57
CA MET A 86 11.94 -10.27 -1.74
C MET A 86 13.27 -11.01 -1.67
N GLN A 87 13.78 -11.28 -0.47
CA GLN A 87 14.98 -12.07 -0.29
C GLN A 87 14.84 -13.51 -0.80
N ASP A 88 13.62 -14.00 -0.93
CA ASP A 88 13.31 -15.33 -1.46
C ASP A 88 13.16 -15.34 -2.98
N ALA A 89 13.26 -14.18 -3.62
CA ALA A 89 13.16 -14.08 -5.07
C ALA A 89 14.37 -14.73 -5.76
N ILE A 90 14.09 -15.48 -6.81
CA ILE A 90 15.11 -16.15 -7.61
C ILE A 90 15.00 -15.71 -9.07
N PRO A 91 16.10 -15.79 -9.85
CA PRO A 91 16.03 -15.49 -11.27
C PRO A 91 15.02 -16.39 -11.98
N PHE A 92 14.27 -15.80 -12.90
CA PHE A 92 13.26 -16.52 -13.65
C PHE A 92 13.88 -17.52 -14.63
N GLN A 93 13.30 -18.72 -14.68
CA GLN A 93 13.60 -19.74 -15.66
C GLN A 93 12.29 -20.28 -16.27
N THR A 94 12.28 -20.53 -17.57
CA THR A 94 11.09 -21.02 -18.26
C THR A 94 10.55 -22.34 -17.70
N ALA A 95 11.42 -23.15 -17.11
CA ALA A 95 11.02 -24.39 -16.45
C ALA A 95 10.01 -24.19 -15.31
N TYR A 96 10.03 -23.02 -14.67
CA TYR A 96 9.08 -22.70 -13.59
C TYR A 96 7.64 -22.51 -14.07
N LEU A 97 7.43 -22.36 -15.38
CA LEU A 97 6.09 -22.26 -15.95
C LEU A 97 5.39 -23.62 -16.10
N ALA A 98 6.12 -24.71 -15.90
CA ALA A 98 5.56 -26.05 -16.04
C ALA A 98 4.41 -26.26 -15.03
N GLY A 99 3.20 -26.52 -15.53
CA GLY A 99 2.02 -26.69 -14.70
C GLY A 99 1.35 -25.40 -14.26
N TYR A 100 1.86 -24.25 -14.70
CA TYR A 100 1.31 -22.94 -14.39
C TYR A 100 0.88 -22.21 -15.66
N VAL A 101 -0.14 -21.38 -15.52
CA VAL A 101 -0.51 -20.42 -16.54
C VAL A 101 0.14 -19.09 -16.17
N ALA A 102 0.94 -18.54 -17.09
CA ALA A 102 1.50 -17.21 -16.90
C ALA A 102 0.54 -16.16 -17.44
N ASP A 103 0.18 -15.21 -16.59
CA ASP A 103 -0.54 -14.03 -17.02
C ASP A 103 0.45 -13.01 -17.58
N LYS A 104 0.04 -12.27 -18.59
CA LYS A 104 0.87 -11.22 -19.18
C LYS A 104 0.55 -9.90 -18.50
N TYR A 105 1.57 -9.06 -18.33
CA TYR A 105 1.32 -7.70 -17.90
C TYR A 105 0.60 -6.95 -19.02
N ASP A 106 -0.39 -6.15 -18.65
CA ASP A 106 -1.09 -5.23 -19.55
C ASP A 106 -1.07 -3.79 -19.00
N VAL A 107 -0.42 -3.61 -17.85
CA VAL A 107 -0.16 -2.30 -17.26
C VAL A 107 1.29 -1.96 -17.51
N SER A 108 1.54 -0.82 -18.13
CA SER A 108 2.90 -0.39 -18.46
C SER A 108 3.70 -0.04 -17.19
N ALA A 109 5.04 -0.04 -17.31
CA ALA A 109 5.90 0.38 -16.23
C ALA A 109 5.63 1.84 -15.83
N GLU A 110 5.34 2.69 -16.80
CA GLU A 110 5.04 4.11 -16.57
C GLU A 110 3.77 4.30 -15.76
N ASP A 111 2.68 3.59 -16.11
CA ASP A 111 1.43 3.63 -15.37
C ASP A 111 1.59 3.06 -13.97
N SER A 112 2.42 2.03 -13.83
CA SER A 112 2.73 1.43 -12.55
C SER A 112 3.53 2.36 -11.65
N ILE A 113 4.48 3.13 -12.22
CA ILE A 113 5.24 4.15 -11.48
C ILE A 113 4.29 5.18 -10.87
N GLU A 114 3.32 5.64 -11.63
CA GLU A 114 2.35 6.62 -11.15
C GLU A 114 1.54 6.08 -9.97
N ARG A 115 1.08 4.85 -10.07
CA ARG A 115 0.37 4.16 -8.97
C ARG A 115 1.26 3.96 -7.75
N ALA A 116 2.51 3.55 -7.96
CA ALA A 116 3.47 3.36 -6.89
C ALA A 116 3.75 4.67 -6.15
N ASN A 117 3.98 5.75 -6.89
CA ASN A 117 4.24 7.07 -6.31
C ASN A 117 3.06 7.54 -5.47
N LYS A 118 1.85 7.32 -5.93
CA LYS A 118 0.64 7.69 -5.19
C LYS A 118 0.52 6.90 -3.88
N ARG A 119 0.81 5.61 -3.90
CA ARG A 119 0.81 4.77 -2.70
C ARG A 119 1.89 5.18 -1.71
N ILE A 120 3.09 5.48 -2.21
CA ILE A 120 4.23 5.89 -1.39
C ILE A 120 3.93 7.24 -0.71
N ARG A 121 3.35 8.21 -1.42
CA ARG A 121 2.96 9.49 -0.85
C ARG A 121 1.94 9.31 0.27
N ARG A 122 0.91 8.53 0.04
CA ARG A 122 -0.12 8.26 1.03
C ARG A 122 0.45 7.55 2.26
N SER A 123 1.27 6.53 2.04
CA SER A 123 1.90 5.78 3.12
C SER A 123 2.85 6.66 3.94
N THR A 124 3.56 7.56 3.30
CA THR A 124 4.44 8.53 3.97
C THR A 124 3.62 9.48 4.86
N GLU A 125 2.53 10.04 4.35
CA GLU A 125 1.66 10.90 5.14
C GLU A 125 1.08 10.15 6.35
N GLU A 126 0.57 8.96 6.15
CA GLU A 126 0.02 8.14 7.23
C GLU A 126 1.06 7.80 8.29
N THR A 127 2.27 7.47 7.87
CA THR A 127 3.35 7.14 8.79
C THR A 127 3.72 8.33 9.69
N PHE A 128 3.87 9.50 9.11
CA PHE A 128 4.18 10.70 9.88
C PHE A 128 3.00 11.15 10.73
N GLN A 129 1.78 11.00 10.24
CA GLN A 129 0.58 11.34 11.01
C GLN A 129 0.46 10.50 12.28
N GLN A 130 0.83 9.23 12.22
CA GLN A 130 0.84 8.34 13.37
C GLN A 130 1.82 8.76 14.46
N THR A 131 2.82 9.57 14.12
CA THR A 131 3.77 10.11 15.12
C THR A 131 3.19 11.29 15.91
N VAL A 132 2.11 11.89 15.43
CA VAL A 132 1.44 13.01 16.10
C VAL A 132 0.39 12.44 17.03
N THR A 133 0.75 12.31 18.30
CA THR A 133 -0.05 11.66 19.33
C THR A 133 -0.45 12.63 20.43
N GLY A 134 -1.47 12.25 21.23
CA GLY A 134 -1.93 13.04 22.35
C GLY A 134 -2.93 14.13 22.00
N TYR A 135 -3.52 14.06 20.82
CA TYR A 135 -4.53 15.00 20.35
C TYR A 135 -5.85 14.29 20.05
N ASP A 136 -6.95 15.02 20.06
CA ASP A 136 -8.28 14.46 19.75
C ASP A 136 -8.48 14.28 18.25
N SER A 137 -7.88 15.17 17.45
CA SER A 137 -7.89 15.01 15.99
C SER A 137 -6.56 15.51 15.39
N VAL A 138 -6.18 14.90 14.26
CA VAL A 138 -4.99 15.28 13.51
C VAL A 138 -5.33 15.24 12.04
N LYS A 139 -5.06 16.32 11.33
CA LYS A 139 -5.28 16.43 9.89
C LYS A 139 -4.04 16.98 9.20
N VAL A 140 -3.78 16.50 7.99
CA VAL A 140 -2.72 17.05 7.14
C VAL A 140 -3.17 18.43 6.67
N ASP A 141 -2.35 19.44 6.97
CA ASP A 141 -2.57 20.82 6.54
C ASP A 141 -1.76 21.14 5.29
N ASN A 142 -0.48 20.75 5.29
CA ASN A 142 0.40 20.90 4.14
C ASN A 142 1.32 19.69 4.02
N SER A 143 1.53 19.26 2.79
CA SER A 143 2.34 18.10 2.49
C SER A 143 3.23 18.37 1.30
N SER A 144 4.53 18.29 1.50
CA SER A 144 5.54 18.35 0.45
C SER A 144 6.36 17.06 0.53
N ILE A 145 6.18 16.18 -0.44
CA ILE A 145 6.88 14.91 -0.50
C ILE A 145 7.58 14.80 -1.84
N GLN A 146 8.90 14.68 -1.80
CA GLN A 146 9.72 14.45 -2.99
C GLN A 146 10.13 12.98 -3.02
N LEU A 147 9.88 12.33 -4.15
CA LEU A 147 10.18 10.93 -4.34
C LEU A 147 11.42 10.78 -5.22
N HIS A 148 12.36 9.99 -4.73
CA HIS A 148 13.57 9.62 -5.45
C HIS A 148 13.51 8.13 -5.74
N GLY A 149 12.92 7.78 -6.89
CA GLY A 149 12.69 6.40 -7.26
C GLY A 149 13.80 5.80 -8.10
N GLY A 150 13.98 4.49 -7.95
CA GLY A 150 14.83 3.69 -8.81
C GLY A 150 14.06 3.11 -9.98
N LYS A 151 14.68 2.11 -10.62
CA LYS A 151 14.05 1.39 -11.74
C LYS A 151 13.02 0.39 -11.25
N ALA A 152 11.97 0.20 -12.05
CA ALA A 152 11.01 -0.87 -11.85
C ALA A 152 11.66 -2.24 -12.14
N LYS A 153 11.35 -3.22 -11.30
CA LYS A 153 11.69 -4.62 -11.53
C LYS A 153 10.42 -5.39 -11.81
N TYR A 154 10.48 -6.25 -12.79
CA TYR A 154 9.38 -7.14 -13.13
C TYR A 154 9.53 -8.45 -12.37
N ALA A 155 8.46 -8.90 -11.72
CA ALA A 155 8.45 -10.14 -10.96
C ALA A 155 7.18 -10.94 -11.23
N LEU A 156 7.31 -12.26 -11.15
CA LEU A 156 6.19 -13.20 -11.26
C LEU A 156 6.00 -13.90 -9.92
N PHE A 157 4.77 -13.91 -9.43
CA PHE A 157 4.40 -14.61 -8.20
C PHE A 157 3.51 -15.79 -8.51
N PRO A 158 3.86 -16.99 -7.99
CA PRO A 158 2.99 -18.14 -8.11
C PRO A 158 1.80 -18.01 -7.15
N VAL A 159 0.61 -18.18 -7.68
CA VAL A 159 -0.64 -18.12 -6.93
C VAL A 159 -1.51 -19.30 -7.32
N TRP A 160 -2.17 -19.91 -6.35
CA TRP A 160 -3.15 -20.94 -6.60
C TRP A 160 -4.55 -20.33 -6.61
N LEU A 161 -5.24 -20.48 -7.74
CA LEU A 161 -6.62 -20.05 -7.89
C LEU A 161 -7.53 -21.26 -7.80
N LEU A 162 -8.60 -21.14 -7.02
CA LEU A 162 -9.64 -22.13 -6.88
C LEU A 162 -10.87 -21.66 -7.65
N SER A 163 -11.42 -22.54 -8.45
CA SER A 163 -12.64 -22.27 -9.19
C SER A 163 -13.72 -23.31 -8.91
#